data_d257aa7e000e52d0005bd0f7fa18c525
#
_entry.id   d257aa7e000e52d0005bd0f7fa18c525
#
_cell.length_a   1.000
_cell.length_b   1.000
_cell.length_c   1.000
_cell.angle_alpha   90.00
_cell.angle_beta   90.00
_cell.angle_gamma   90.00
#
_symmetry.space_group_name_H-M   'P 1'
#
loop_
_entity.id
_entity.type
_entity.pdbx_description
1 polymer ?
#
loop_
_entity_poly.entity_id
_entity_poly.type
_entity_poly.pdbx_seq_one_letter_code
_entity_poly.pdbx_strand_id
1 'polypeptide(L)'
;MKSDFKRIIEKWIPQNTKVLDLGCGGGDLLEHLKNSKNVNGFGIEIDISKANECLRRNIPVMQCDIDEGIKEFNDLDFDVTIMANSIQCLKNPNLALQNILNISNKCIVTLPNFAHWSCRLDLFLGKMPVTKNLPVPWYETKNIHLCTIKDFEELCKKLDLFVIEKLYLNNSFKESLLTKLLPNLFAAEGVYLIERK
;
A
#
# COMPACT_ATOMS: atom_id res chain seq x y z
N MET A 1 0.01 10.40 -6.94
CA MET A 1 -0.79 10.11 -5.71
C MET A 1 -1.38 11.39 -5.15
N LYS A 2 -2.60 11.38 -4.57
CA LYS A 2 -3.23 12.61 -4.04
C LYS A 2 -2.48 13.13 -2.81
N SER A 3 -2.41 14.47 -2.66
CA SER A 3 -1.67 15.14 -1.57
C SER A 3 -2.11 14.71 -0.17
N ASP A 4 -3.42 14.55 0.04
CA ASP A 4 -3.97 14.16 1.36
C ASP A 4 -3.55 12.76 1.77
N PHE A 5 -3.45 11.83 0.81
CA PHE A 5 -3.02 10.46 1.06
C PHE A 5 -1.52 10.39 1.45
N LYS A 6 -0.66 11.16 0.76
CA LYS A 6 0.76 11.26 1.12
C LYS A 6 0.95 11.74 2.56
N ARG A 7 0.17 12.75 2.98
CA ARG A 7 0.21 13.28 4.37
C ARG A 7 -0.24 12.28 5.42
N ILE A 8 -1.14 11.34 5.07
CA ILE A 8 -1.55 10.27 6.00
C ILE A 8 -0.37 9.32 6.25
N ILE A 9 0.29 8.86 5.19
CA ILE A 9 1.47 7.99 5.30
C ILE A 9 2.61 8.71 6.02
N GLU A 10 2.86 9.97 5.69
CA GLU A 10 3.91 10.81 6.29
C GLU A 10 3.84 10.87 7.82
N LYS A 11 2.64 10.84 8.42
CA LYS A 11 2.46 10.90 9.89
C LYS A 11 3.14 9.74 10.62
N TRP A 12 3.23 8.58 9.98
CA TRP A 12 3.81 7.38 10.57
C TRP A 12 5.30 7.20 10.28
N ILE A 13 5.88 8.12 9.49
CA ILE A 13 7.29 8.07 9.10
C ILE A 13 8.07 9.11 9.91
N PRO A 14 9.06 8.67 10.73
CA PRO A 14 9.95 9.59 11.44
C PRO A 14 10.86 10.36 10.48
N GLN A 15 11.52 11.42 10.98
CA GLN A 15 12.54 12.12 10.22
C GLN A 15 13.82 11.30 10.08
N ASN A 16 14.55 11.52 8.99
CA ASN A 16 15.85 10.90 8.69
C ASN A 16 15.83 9.36 8.62
N THR A 17 14.67 8.76 8.29
CA THR A 17 14.52 7.30 8.17
C THR A 17 14.92 6.79 6.79
N LYS A 18 15.32 5.52 6.74
CA LYS A 18 15.48 4.76 5.50
C LYS A 18 14.17 4.10 5.14
N VAL A 19 13.62 4.44 3.99
CA VAL A 19 12.31 3.96 3.52
C VAL A 19 12.42 3.19 2.22
N LEU A 20 11.84 2.00 2.17
CA LEU A 20 11.65 1.20 0.96
C LEU A 20 10.20 1.32 0.49
N ASP A 21 9.97 1.75 -0.76
CA ASP A 21 8.62 1.84 -1.35
C ASP A 21 8.45 0.78 -2.44
N LEU A 22 7.61 -0.21 -2.17
CA LEU A 22 7.35 -1.36 -3.04
C LEU A 22 6.18 -1.07 -3.99
N GLY A 23 6.49 -0.91 -5.27
CA GLY A 23 5.57 -0.40 -6.28
C GLY A 23 5.49 1.13 -6.23
N CYS A 24 6.64 1.79 -6.16
CA CYS A 24 6.76 3.23 -5.93
C CYS A 24 6.19 4.11 -7.05
N GLY A 25 5.78 3.52 -8.18
CA GLY A 25 5.31 4.28 -9.32
C GLY A 25 6.36 5.27 -9.82
N GLY A 26 5.96 6.49 -10.14
CA GLY A 26 6.88 7.57 -10.55
C GLY A 26 7.62 8.26 -9.40
N GLY A 27 7.64 7.69 -8.18
CA GLY A 27 8.40 8.22 -7.04
C GLY A 27 7.76 9.39 -6.29
N ASP A 28 6.51 9.72 -6.58
CA ASP A 28 5.80 10.87 -5.98
C ASP A 28 5.76 10.86 -4.45
N LEU A 29 5.62 9.67 -3.84
CA LEU A 29 5.57 9.52 -2.39
C LEU A 29 6.96 9.73 -1.79
N LEU A 30 7.96 9.05 -2.35
CA LEU A 30 9.35 9.16 -1.89
C LEU A 30 9.88 10.59 -2.02
N GLU A 31 9.57 11.29 -3.12
CA GLU A 31 9.90 12.70 -3.30
C GLU A 31 9.26 13.57 -2.22
N HIS A 32 7.98 13.35 -1.92
CA HIS A 32 7.27 14.06 -0.85
C HIS A 32 7.94 13.82 0.52
N LEU A 33 8.22 12.56 0.86
CA LEU A 33 8.85 12.18 2.13
C LEU A 33 10.29 12.70 2.24
N LYS A 34 11.04 12.70 1.16
CA LYS A 34 12.37 13.29 1.11
C LYS A 34 12.33 14.78 1.46
N ASN A 35 11.39 15.52 0.87
CA ASN A 35 11.26 16.96 1.08
C ASN A 35 10.70 17.33 2.45
N SER A 36 9.78 16.54 3.02
CA SER A 36 9.10 16.86 4.27
C SER A 36 9.76 16.26 5.51
N LYS A 37 10.43 15.11 5.37
CA LYS A 37 10.98 14.31 6.49
C LYS A 37 12.46 13.98 6.35
N ASN A 38 13.13 14.46 5.30
CA ASN A 38 14.51 14.11 4.98
C ASN A 38 14.76 12.60 4.92
N VAL A 39 13.81 11.86 4.33
CA VAL A 39 13.86 10.41 4.20
C VAL A 39 14.92 10.02 3.16
N ASN A 40 15.71 8.98 3.48
CA ASN A 40 16.53 8.27 2.51
C ASN A 40 15.69 7.17 1.87
N GLY A 41 15.03 7.52 0.76
CA GLY A 41 14.07 6.64 0.09
C GLY A 41 14.69 5.81 -1.03
N PHE A 42 14.25 4.55 -1.15
CA PHE A 42 14.57 3.66 -2.25
C PHE A 42 13.26 3.05 -2.79
N GLY A 43 13.10 3.01 -4.11
CA GLY A 43 11.90 2.49 -4.77
C GLY A 43 12.14 1.16 -5.46
N ILE A 44 11.10 0.33 -5.53
CA ILE A 44 11.00 -0.82 -6.45
C ILE A 44 9.82 -0.58 -7.35
N GLU A 45 10.02 -0.71 -8.66
CA GLU A 45 8.96 -0.53 -9.67
C GLU A 45 9.21 -1.47 -10.85
N ILE A 46 8.17 -2.17 -11.29
CA ILE A 46 8.26 -3.10 -12.42
C ILE A 46 8.18 -2.38 -13.78
N ASP A 47 7.47 -1.25 -13.84
CA ASP A 47 7.26 -0.45 -15.05
C ASP A 47 8.48 0.44 -15.30
N ILE A 48 9.23 0.17 -16.37
CA ILE A 48 10.43 0.92 -16.75
C ILE A 48 10.16 2.42 -16.99
N SER A 49 9.00 2.77 -17.50
CA SER A 49 8.61 4.17 -17.73
C SER A 49 8.51 4.93 -16.41
N LYS A 50 7.88 4.32 -15.39
CA LYS A 50 7.76 4.88 -14.05
C LYS A 50 9.07 4.89 -13.29
N ALA A 51 9.90 3.84 -13.44
CA ALA A 51 11.25 3.83 -12.87
C ALA A 51 12.09 4.99 -13.43
N ASN A 52 11.99 5.28 -14.73
CA ASN A 52 12.63 6.43 -15.34
C ASN A 52 12.11 7.79 -14.79
N GLU A 53 10.84 7.87 -14.41
CA GLU A 53 10.30 9.06 -13.72
C GLU A 53 10.95 9.25 -12.35
N CYS A 54 11.14 8.17 -11.59
CA CYS A 54 11.86 8.21 -10.30
C CYS A 54 13.28 8.78 -10.48
N LEU A 55 14.02 8.29 -11.47
CA LEU A 55 15.38 8.77 -11.76
C LEU A 55 15.41 10.26 -12.10
N ARG A 56 14.44 10.76 -12.89
CA ARG A 56 14.33 12.21 -13.19
C ARG A 56 14.07 13.06 -11.94
N ARG A 57 13.49 12.48 -10.89
CA ARG A 57 13.25 13.13 -9.58
C ARG A 57 14.40 12.92 -8.59
N ASN A 58 15.50 12.32 -9.02
CA ASN A 58 16.62 11.93 -8.15
C ASN A 58 16.17 11.02 -6.99
N ILE A 59 15.29 10.07 -7.28
CA ILE A 59 14.88 9.01 -6.38
C ILE A 59 15.56 7.71 -6.84
N PRO A 60 16.38 7.09 -5.98
CA PRO A 60 16.95 5.77 -6.27
C PRO A 60 15.86 4.74 -6.46
N VAL A 61 15.94 3.95 -7.52
CA VAL A 61 14.93 2.94 -7.85
C VAL A 61 15.58 1.72 -8.51
N MET A 62 15.08 0.55 -8.19
CA MET A 62 15.39 -0.69 -8.90
C MET A 62 14.18 -1.13 -9.70
N GLN A 63 14.40 -1.42 -10.99
CA GLN A 63 13.38 -2.03 -11.82
C GLN A 63 13.37 -3.54 -11.60
N CYS A 64 12.38 -4.04 -10.85
CA CYS A 64 12.15 -5.48 -10.70
C CYS A 64 10.70 -5.80 -10.31
N ASP A 65 10.32 -7.09 -10.49
CA ASP A 65 9.08 -7.63 -9.94
C ASP A 65 9.27 -7.86 -8.43
N ILE A 66 8.37 -7.33 -7.60
CA ILE A 66 8.42 -7.47 -6.14
C ILE A 66 8.35 -8.96 -5.75
N ASP A 67 7.56 -9.77 -6.44
CA ASP A 67 7.43 -11.20 -6.16
C ASP A 67 8.76 -11.98 -6.32
N GLU A 68 9.68 -11.48 -7.14
CA GLU A 68 10.98 -12.08 -7.41
C GLU A 68 12.12 -11.40 -6.65
N GLY A 69 12.14 -10.07 -6.66
CA GLY A 69 13.27 -9.27 -6.18
C GLY A 69 13.33 -9.04 -4.68
N ILE A 70 12.22 -9.25 -3.96
CA ILE A 70 12.17 -8.95 -2.51
C ILE A 70 13.20 -9.74 -1.69
N LYS A 71 13.59 -10.92 -2.18
CA LYS A 71 14.57 -11.81 -1.53
C LYS A 71 16.00 -11.28 -1.61
N GLU A 72 16.29 -10.42 -2.57
CA GLU A 72 17.62 -9.84 -2.78
C GLU A 72 17.93 -8.71 -1.78
N PHE A 73 16.90 -8.23 -1.06
CA PHE A 73 17.01 -7.12 -0.12
C PHE A 73 17.19 -7.52 1.35
N ASN A 74 17.33 -8.81 1.66
CA ASN A 74 17.45 -9.29 3.04
C ASN A 74 18.64 -8.69 3.82
N ASP A 75 19.66 -8.20 3.13
CA ASP A 75 20.84 -7.57 3.72
C ASP A 75 20.71 -6.03 3.84
N LEU A 76 19.59 -5.46 3.42
CA LEU A 76 19.35 -4.02 3.50
C LEU A 76 18.56 -3.68 4.76
N ASP A 77 19.11 -2.74 5.53
CA ASP A 77 18.48 -2.24 6.74
C ASP A 77 17.58 -1.04 6.39
N PHE A 78 16.26 -1.25 6.36
CA PHE A 78 15.26 -0.22 6.24
C PHE A 78 14.47 -0.07 7.54
N ASP A 79 14.17 1.16 7.91
CA ASP A 79 13.34 1.43 9.09
C ASP A 79 11.86 1.15 8.82
N VAL A 80 11.40 1.52 7.62
CA VAL A 80 10.00 1.39 7.21
C VAL A 80 9.92 0.95 5.75
N THR A 81 9.09 -0.04 5.47
CA THR A 81 8.68 -0.38 4.10
C THR A 81 7.26 0.12 3.85
N ILE A 82 6.98 0.56 2.63
CA ILE A 82 5.67 1.03 2.20
C ILE A 82 5.15 0.13 1.07
N MET A 83 3.90 -0.26 1.13
CA MET A 83 3.12 -0.91 0.09
C MET A 83 1.85 -0.12 -0.17
N ALA A 84 1.97 0.95 -0.94
CA ALA A 84 0.85 1.84 -1.23
C ALA A 84 0.02 1.32 -2.42
N ASN A 85 -1.07 0.61 -2.16
CA ASN A 85 -1.94 0.00 -3.17
C ASN A 85 -1.19 -0.96 -4.13
N SER A 86 -0.21 -1.69 -3.61
CA SER A 86 0.58 -2.66 -4.39
C SER A 86 0.36 -4.11 -3.96
N ILE A 87 -0.02 -4.36 -2.71
CA ILE A 87 -0.19 -5.72 -2.17
C ILE A 87 -1.17 -6.59 -2.96
N GLN A 88 -2.27 -6.02 -3.43
CA GLN A 88 -3.28 -6.71 -4.22
C GLN A 88 -2.85 -7.05 -5.65
N CYS A 89 -1.70 -6.53 -6.08
CA CYS A 89 -1.12 -6.79 -7.40
C CYS A 89 -0.10 -7.94 -7.37
N LEU A 90 0.31 -8.40 -6.18
CA LEU A 90 1.30 -9.46 -6.01
C LEU A 90 0.67 -10.84 -6.22
N LYS A 91 1.46 -11.79 -6.72
CA LYS A 91 1.04 -13.20 -6.88
C LYS A 91 0.90 -13.88 -5.51
N ASN A 92 1.81 -13.56 -4.57
CA ASN A 92 1.89 -14.17 -3.25
C ASN A 92 1.94 -13.12 -2.12
N PRO A 93 0.83 -12.39 -1.85
CA PRO A 93 0.82 -11.29 -0.88
C PRO A 93 1.15 -11.71 0.55
N ASN A 94 0.80 -12.94 0.96
CA ASN A 94 1.16 -13.51 2.26
C ASN A 94 2.68 -13.71 2.43
N LEU A 95 3.34 -14.24 1.41
CA LEU A 95 4.79 -14.43 1.42
C LEU A 95 5.52 -13.08 1.36
N ALA A 96 5.02 -12.14 0.56
CA ALA A 96 5.56 -10.81 0.46
C ALA A 96 5.54 -10.08 1.83
N LEU A 97 4.42 -10.11 2.56
CA LEU A 97 4.33 -9.52 3.90
C LEU A 97 5.34 -10.12 4.89
N GLN A 98 5.54 -11.45 4.87
CA GLN A 98 6.53 -12.11 5.72
C GLN A 98 7.96 -11.68 5.36
N ASN A 99 8.30 -11.62 4.07
CA ASN A 99 9.63 -11.24 3.60
C ASN A 99 9.93 -9.76 3.89
N ILE A 100 8.95 -8.87 3.71
CA ILE A 100 9.10 -7.44 3.98
C ILE A 100 9.47 -7.17 5.43
N LEU A 101 8.86 -7.88 6.38
CA LEU A 101 9.15 -7.74 7.80
C LEU A 101 10.46 -8.43 8.24
N ASN A 102 11.20 -9.06 7.32
CA ASN A 102 12.60 -9.40 7.51
C ASN A 102 13.55 -8.28 7.07
N ILE A 103 13.09 -7.42 6.16
CA ILE A 103 13.87 -6.32 5.57
C ILE A 103 13.73 -5.03 6.37
N SER A 104 12.56 -4.81 6.98
CA SER A 104 12.25 -3.60 7.75
C SER A 104 11.52 -3.89 9.04
N ASN A 105 11.71 -3.03 10.06
CA ASN A 105 11.03 -3.17 11.34
C ASN A 105 9.52 -2.96 11.25
N LYS A 106 9.08 -2.08 10.34
CA LYS A 106 7.67 -1.71 10.18
C LYS A 106 7.28 -1.68 8.71
N CYS A 107 6.02 -2.00 8.44
CA CYS A 107 5.47 -1.88 7.10
C CYS A 107 4.17 -1.06 7.12
N ILE A 108 4.06 -0.11 6.19
CA ILE A 108 2.82 0.62 5.93
C ILE A 108 2.16 -0.03 4.72
N VAL A 109 0.98 -0.59 4.92
CA VAL A 109 0.20 -1.22 3.86
C VAL A 109 -1.07 -0.43 3.63
N THR A 110 -1.37 -0.14 2.37
CA THR A 110 -2.68 0.42 2.01
C THR A 110 -3.35 -0.48 0.98
N LEU A 111 -4.67 -0.59 1.08
CA LEU A 111 -5.45 -1.45 0.18
C LEU A 111 -6.86 -0.89 -0.06
N PRO A 112 -7.38 -1.00 -1.30
CA PRO A 112 -8.77 -0.67 -1.59
C PRO A 112 -9.70 -1.71 -0.95
N ASN A 113 -10.81 -1.25 -0.40
CA ASN A 113 -11.81 -2.13 0.20
C ASN A 113 -12.86 -2.56 -0.82
N PHE A 114 -12.78 -3.79 -1.30
CA PHE A 114 -13.75 -4.35 -2.22
C PHE A 114 -15.13 -4.63 -1.57
N ALA A 115 -15.21 -4.66 -0.24
CA ALA A 115 -16.47 -4.80 0.49
C ALA A 115 -17.22 -3.47 0.73
N HIS A 116 -16.73 -2.34 0.20
CA HIS A 116 -17.43 -1.05 0.28
C HIS A 116 -18.86 -1.17 -0.29
N TRP A 117 -19.82 -0.46 0.30
CA TRP A 117 -21.22 -0.56 -0.06
C TRP A 117 -21.51 -0.39 -1.57
N SER A 118 -20.78 0.52 -2.24
CA SER A 118 -20.93 0.71 -3.69
C SER A 118 -20.51 -0.52 -4.50
N CYS A 119 -19.41 -1.18 -4.10
CA CYS A 119 -18.98 -2.42 -4.73
C CYS A 119 -20.01 -3.53 -4.55
N ARG A 120 -20.60 -3.62 -3.35
CA ARG A 120 -21.68 -4.60 -3.09
C ARG A 120 -22.91 -4.34 -3.94
N LEU A 121 -23.28 -3.07 -4.14
CA LEU A 121 -24.40 -2.68 -4.98
C LEU A 121 -24.15 -3.07 -6.44
N ASP A 122 -22.96 -2.77 -6.97
CA ASP A 122 -22.59 -3.15 -8.33
C ASP A 122 -22.66 -4.67 -8.53
N LEU A 123 -22.11 -5.46 -7.58
CA LEU A 123 -22.17 -6.93 -7.60
C LEU A 123 -23.60 -7.45 -7.50
N PHE A 124 -24.44 -6.86 -6.65
CA PHE A 124 -25.85 -7.19 -6.55
C PHE A 124 -26.61 -6.95 -7.87
N LEU A 125 -26.19 -5.92 -8.63
CA LEU A 125 -26.71 -5.61 -9.97
C LEU A 125 -26.05 -6.44 -11.09
N GLY A 126 -25.22 -7.44 -10.74
CA GLY A 126 -24.54 -8.33 -11.69
C GLY A 126 -23.37 -7.67 -12.45
N LYS A 127 -22.77 -6.62 -11.92
CA LYS A 127 -21.65 -5.88 -12.54
C LYS A 127 -20.40 -5.94 -11.66
N MET A 128 -19.23 -6.04 -12.30
CA MET A 128 -17.97 -5.83 -11.59
C MET A 128 -17.80 -4.34 -11.24
N PRO A 129 -17.42 -4.04 -9.99
CA PRO A 129 -17.29 -2.66 -9.55
C PRO A 129 -16.19 -1.89 -10.30
N VAL A 130 -16.52 -0.65 -10.68
CA VAL A 130 -15.56 0.34 -11.15
C VAL A 130 -15.70 1.56 -10.24
N THR A 131 -14.67 1.84 -9.44
CA THR A 131 -14.69 2.87 -8.41
C THR A 131 -13.48 3.79 -8.53
N LYS A 132 -13.39 4.83 -7.69
CA LYS A 132 -12.20 5.71 -7.66
C LYS A 132 -10.91 4.97 -7.34
N ASN A 133 -10.99 3.90 -6.53
CA ASN A 133 -9.85 3.10 -6.12
C ASN A 133 -9.66 1.84 -6.99
N LEU A 134 -10.68 1.54 -7.83
CA LEU A 134 -10.68 0.50 -8.87
C LEU A 134 -11.15 1.14 -10.19
N PRO A 135 -10.36 2.01 -10.81
CA PRO A 135 -10.83 2.92 -11.85
C PRO A 135 -10.93 2.31 -13.25
N VAL A 136 -10.58 1.04 -13.40
CA VAL A 136 -10.56 0.35 -14.69
C VAL A 136 -11.47 -0.88 -14.70
N PRO A 137 -11.96 -1.33 -15.87
CA PRO A 137 -12.71 -2.57 -16.00
C PRO A 137 -11.90 -3.79 -15.50
N TRP A 138 -12.61 -4.86 -15.15
CA TRP A 138 -11.99 -6.06 -14.58
C TRP A 138 -10.92 -6.71 -15.47
N TYR A 139 -11.01 -6.56 -16.79
CA TYR A 139 -10.06 -7.12 -17.76
C TYR A 139 -8.82 -6.22 -18.01
N GLU A 140 -8.80 -4.99 -17.48
CA GLU A 140 -7.66 -4.06 -17.57
C GLU A 140 -6.96 -3.82 -16.21
N THR A 141 -7.54 -4.35 -15.13
CA THR A 141 -6.98 -4.14 -13.79
C THR A 141 -5.68 -4.91 -13.59
N LYS A 142 -4.73 -4.27 -12.90
CA LYS A 142 -3.51 -4.91 -12.42
C LYS A 142 -3.73 -5.66 -11.09
N ASN A 143 -4.87 -5.45 -10.43
CA ASN A 143 -5.20 -6.12 -9.19
C ASN A 143 -5.54 -7.59 -9.46
N ILE A 144 -4.71 -8.49 -8.95
CA ILE A 144 -4.90 -9.93 -9.05
C ILE A 144 -5.83 -10.42 -7.93
N HIS A 145 -5.71 -9.81 -6.74
CA HIS A 145 -6.50 -10.14 -5.57
C HIS A 145 -7.48 -9.02 -5.21
N LEU A 146 -8.75 -9.39 -5.01
CA LEU A 146 -9.76 -8.50 -4.48
C LEU A 146 -9.76 -8.67 -2.96
N CYS A 147 -9.44 -7.62 -2.24
CA CYS A 147 -9.26 -7.66 -0.80
C CYS A 147 -10.31 -6.80 -0.08
N THR A 148 -10.76 -7.25 1.08
CA THR A 148 -11.55 -6.44 2.00
C THR A 148 -10.73 -6.08 3.24
N ILE A 149 -11.17 -5.07 3.96
CA ILE A 149 -10.57 -4.69 5.25
C ILE A 149 -10.53 -5.89 6.21
N LYS A 150 -11.62 -6.64 6.29
CA LYS A 150 -11.73 -7.80 7.17
C LYS A 150 -10.76 -8.92 6.78
N ASP A 151 -10.66 -9.23 5.48
CA ASP A 151 -9.76 -10.29 4.99
C ASP A 151 -8.29 -9.94 5.27
N PHE A 152 -7.92 -8.66 5.10
CA PHE A 152 -6.55 -8.21 5.41
C PHE A 152 -6.23 -8.32 6.90
N GLU A 153 -7.16 -7.92 7.77
CA GLU A 153 -6.97 -8.06 9.22
C GLU A 153 -6.92 -9.53 9.67
N GLU A 154 -7.68 -10.42 9.02
CA GLU A 154 -7.58 -11.87 9.22
C GLU A 154 -6.23 -12.42 8.74
N LEU A 155 -5.73 -11.94 7.60
CA LEU A 155 -4.40 -12.29 7.10
C LEU A 155 -3.31 -11.85 8.09
N CYS A 156 -3.36 -10.62 8.61
CA CYS A 156 -2.41 -10.16 9.64
C CYS A 156 -2.39 -11.10 10.86
N LYS A 157 -3.56 -11.50 11.35
CA LYS A 157 -3.68 -12.45 12.47
C LYS A 157 -3.07 -13.82 12.13
N LYS A 158 -3.36 -14.34 10.93
CA LYS A 158 -2.85 -15.64 10.45
C LYS A 158 -1.33 -15.65 10.33
N LEU A 159 -0.73 -14.51 9.99
CA LEU A 159 0.72 -14.35 9.84
C LEU A 159 1.41 -13.89 11.14
N ASP A 160 0.66 -13.79 12.25
CA ASP A 160 1.13 -13.32 13.56
C ASP A 160 1.75 -11.91 13.50
N LEU A 161 1.15 -11.03 12.70
CA LEU A 161 1.56 -9.64 12.56
C LEU A 161 0.79 -8.75 13.54
N PHE A 162 1.50 -7.81 14.15
CA PHE A 162 0.90 -6.82 15.02
C PHE A 162 0.50 -5.57 14.24
N VAL A 163 -0.78 -5.18 14.32
CA VAL A 163 -1.28 -3.93 13.75
C VAL A 163 -1.13 -2.84 14.81
N ILE A 164 -0.13 -1.96 14.63
CA ILE A 164 0.19 -0.86 15.55
C ILE A 164 -0.90 0.21 15.45
N GLU A 165 -1.16 0.65 14.23
CA GLU A 165 -2.16 1.67 13.92
C GLU A 165 -2.92 1.30 12.64
N LYS A 166 -4.16 1.77 12.55
CA LYS A 166 -4.99 1.61 11.36
C LYS A 166 -5.92 2.80 11.16
N LEU A 167 -6.17 3.13 9.90
CA LEU A 167 -7.11 4.17 9.50
C LEU A 167 -8.05 3.63 8.43
N TYR A 168 -9.32 4.02 8.55
CA TYR A 168 -10.37 3.61 7.61
C TYR A 168 -10.89 4.84 6.87
N LEU A 169 -10.49 4.98 5.62
CA LEU A 169 -10.67 6.18 4.82
C LEU A 169 -11.87 6.06 3.87
N ASN A 170 -12.68 7.09 3.81
CA ASN A 170 -13.71 7.22 2.79
C ASN A 170 -13.10 7.67 1.44
N ASN A 171 -13.94 7.83 0.39
CA ASN A 171 -13.52 8.28 -0.94
C ASN A 171 -12.87 9.69 -0.98
N SER A 172 -12.91 10.43 0.14
CA SER A 172 -12.25 11.74 0.29
C SER A 172 -10.99 11.67 1.16
N PHE A 173 -10.46 10.48 1.43
CA PHE A 173 -9.31 10.21 2.29
C PHE A 173 -9.47 10.76 3.72
N LYS A 174 -10.68 10.72 4.24
CA LYS A 174 -10.99 11.13 5.63
C LYS A 174 -11.64 9.99 6.39
N GLU A 175 -11.34 9.90 7.67
CA GLU A 175 -12.11 9.09 8.59
C GLU A 175 -13.45 9.78 8.92
N SER A 176 -14.45 8.99 9.21
CA SER A 176 -15.76 9.42 9.68
C SER A 176 -16.27 8.45 10.75
N LEU A 177 -17.31 8.82 11.45
CA LEU A 177 -17.93 7.91 12.43
C LEU A 177 -18.38 6.60 11.77
N LEU A 178 -18.94 6.66 10.56
CA LEU A 178 -19.39 5.48 9.81
C LEU A 178 -18.23 4.57 9.41
N THR A 179 -17.10 5.15 8.93
CA THR A 179 -15.92 4.35 8.57
C THR A 179 -15.28 3.68 9.79
N LYS A 180 -15.39 4.28 10.98
CA LYS A 180 -14.88 3.70 12.23
C LYS A 180 -15.78 2.59 12.78
N LEU A 181 -17.10 2.78 12.76
CA LEU A 181 -18.05 1.80 13.31
C LEU A 181 -18.25 0.59 12.38
N LEU A 182 -18.34 0.81 11.08
CA LEU A 182 -18.58 -0.22 10.07
C LEU A 182 -17.57 -0.09 8.91
N PRO A 183 -16.26 -0.31 9.18
CA PRO A 183 -15.20 -0.06 8.23
C PRO A 183 -15.36 -0.86 6.94
N ASN A 184 -15.73 -2.13 7.05
CA ASN A 184 -15.89 -3.01 5.90
C ASN A 184 -17.03 -2.59 4.96
N LEU A 185 -17.96 -1.74 5.43
CA LEU A 185 -19.08 -1.25 4.62
C LEU A 185 -18.85 0.17 4.09
N PHE A 186 -18.27 1.06 4.90
CA PHE A 186 -18.19 2.48 4.58
C PHE A 186 -16.80 3.01 4.28
N ALA A 187 -15.74 2.28 4.62
CA ALA A 187 -14.41 2.68 4.20
C ALA A 187 -14.14 2.23 2.76
N ALA A 188 -13.60 3.13 1.96
CA ALA A 188 -13.15 2.85 0.59
C ALA A 188 -11.72 2.30 0.57
N GLU A 189 -10.93 2.61 1.59
CA GLU A 189 -9.53 2.22 1.71
C GLU A 189 -9.15 1.97 3.17
N GLY A 190 -8.35 0.92 3.41
CA GLY A 190 -7.68 0.65 4.67
C GLY A 190 -6.22 1.07 4.60
N VAL A 191 -5.71 1.69 5.67
CA VAL A 191 -4.29 2.03 5.84
C VAL A 191 -3.82 1.44 7.15
N TYR A 192 -2.72 0.71 7.12
CA TYR A 192 -2.22 -0.06 8.27
C TYR A 192 -0.73 0.19 8.48
N LEU A 193 -0.35 0.40 9.72
CA LEU A 193 1.04 0.30 10.18
C LEU A 193 1.17 -1.03 10.91
N ILE A 194 1.99 -1.92 10.39
CA ILE A 194 2.19 -3.27 10.94
C ILE A 194 3.66 -3.50 11.27
N GLU A 195 3.88 -4.39 12.23
CA GLU A 195 5.21 -4.90 12.59
C GLU A 195 5.13 -6.41 12.89
N ARG A 196 6.27 -7.05 13.01
CA ARG A 196 6.37 -8.42 13.48
C ARG A 196 6.15 -8.46 14.99
N LYS A 197 5.44 -9.48 15.48
CA LYS A 197 5.37 -9.76 16.93
C LYS A 197 6.69 -10.22 17.51
#